data_3df4a87721038cee37a0306e0f7b2fa9
#
_entry.id   3df4a87721038cee37a0306e0f7b2fa9
#
_cell.length_a   1.000
_cell.length_b   1.000
_cell.length_c   1.000
_cell.angle_alpha   90.00
_cell.angle_beta   90.00
_cell.angle_gamma   90.00
#
_symmetry.space_group_name_H-M   'P 1'
#
loop_
_entity.id
_entity.type
_entity.pdbx_description
1 polymer ?
#
loop_
_entity_poly.entity_id
_entity_poly.type
_entity_poly.pdbx_seq_one_letter_code
_entity_poly.pdbx_strand_id
1 'polypeptide(L)'
;MTLSAVARSLFSSTETRMVPLGAALPDPFWLPTDTLQRALQSAARRLEAHGQSYSLPPGRADLRNKIAVRAAQWGASFSADEVIITAGATQALRLALRAVCQPGDVVAVEQPAYFGTLLLLEDLGLQALQITTDPAEGMLPDALAEAIHRHRPAAVLVSPSVHNPLGASMSLHGTP
;
A
#
# COMPACT_ATOMS: atom_id res chain seq x y z
N MET A 1 2.41 25.34 1.29
CA MET A 1 1.96 24.44 2.36
C MET A 1 2.68 23.12 2.13
N THR A 2 3.38 22.57 3.12
CA THR A 2 4.12 21.29 2.95
C THR A 2 3.17 20.11 2.94
N LEU A 3 3.52 19.01 2.26
CA LEU A 3 2.73 17.77 2.24
C LEU A 3 2.42 17.25 3.66
N SER A 4 3.37 17.38 4.59
CA SER A 4 3.18 17.00 6.00
C SER A 4 2.15 17.89 6.72
N ALA A 5 1.97 19.15 6.32
CA ALA A 5 0.96 20.04 6.89
C ALA A 5 -0.45 19.65 6.37
N VAL A 6 -0.57 19.27 5.09
CA VAL A 6 -1.81 18.75 4.51
C VAL A 6 -2.23 17.46 5.20
N ALA A 7 -1.30 16.51 5.36
CA ALA A 7 -1.56 15.25 6.05
C ALA A 7 -2.06 15.48 7.49
N ARG A 8 -1.38 16.35 8.26
CA ARG A 8 -1.85 16.69 9.61
C ARG A 8 -3.25 17.29 9.62
N SER A 9 -3.56 18.18 8.69
CA SER A 9 -4.88 18.79 8.57
C SER A 9 -6.00 17.76 8.31
N LEU A 10 -5.72 16.72 7.49
CA LEU A 10 -6.68 15.66 7.20
C LEU A 10 -7.05 14.80 8.43
N PHE A 11 -6.11 14.62 9.36
CA PHE A 11 -6.32 13.79 10.54
C PHE A 11 -6.67 14.58 11.81
N SER A 12 -6.57 15.90 11.82
CA SER A 12 -6.73 16.73 13.01
C SER A 12 -8.08 17.43 13.14
N SER A 13 -9.01 17.29 12.17
CA SER A 13 -10.31 17.95 12.24
C SER A 13 -11.23 17.24 13.25
N THR A 14 -11.28 17.77 14.45
CA THR A 14 -12.18 17.35 15.55
C THR A 14 -13.51 18.11 15.56
N GLU A 15 -13.80 18.88 14.52
CA GLU A 15 -15.05 19.63 14.45
C GLU A 15 -16.25 18.70 14.26
N THR A 16 -17.12 18.65 15.25
CA THR A 16 -18.31 17.80 15.36
C THR A 16 -19.38 18.03 14.26
N ARG A 17 -19.18 19.00 13.38
CA ARG A 17 -20.09 19.33 12.27
C ARG A 17 -19.58 18.95 10.89
N MET A 18 -18.35 18.46 10.77
CA MET A 18 -17.79 18.07 9.47
C MET A 18 -18.01 16.58 9.20
N VAL A 19 -18.39 16.26 7.97
CA VAL A 19 -18.36 14.88 7.49
C VAL A 19 -16.90 14.54 7.14
N PRO A 20 -16.25 13.58 7.83
CA PRO A 20 -14.82 13.33 7.67
C PRO A 20 -14.52 12.49 6.41
N LEU A 21 -14.65 13.09 5.24
CA LEU A 21 -14.39 12.42 3.96
C LEU A 21 -12.88 12.40 3.58
N GLY A 22 -12.05 13.18 4.29
CA GLY A 22 -10.64 13.38 3.90
C GLY A 22 -9.69 12.20 4.16
N ALA A 23 -10.04 11.29 5.06
CA ALA A 23 -9.12 10.24 5.51
C ALA A 23 -9.39 8.84 4.92
N ALA A 24 -10.44 8.66 4.12
CA ALA A 24 -10.85 7.38 3.53
C ALA A 24 -10.85 6.20 4.54
N LEU A 25 -11.27 6.47 5.77
CA LEU A 25 -11.37 5.45 6.82
C LEU A 25 -12.74 4.77 6.74
N PRO A 26 -12.79 3.43 6.83
CA PRO A 26 -14.07 2.73 6.93
C PRO A 26 -14.77 3.08 8.24
N ASP A 27 -16.10 3.19 8.21
CA ASP A 27 -16.88 3.33 9.43
C ASP A 27 -16.65 2.11 10.34
N PRO A 28 -16.45 2.30 11.66
CA PRO A 28 -16.26 1.20 12.61
C PRO A 28 -17.37 0.13 12.56
N PHE A 29 -18.59 0.50 12.19
CA PHE A 29 -19.71 -0.44 12.01
C PHE A 29 -19.43 -1.52 10.93
N TRP A 30 -18.65 -1.19 9.90
CA TRP A 30 -18.27 -2.15 8.84
C TRP A 30 -17.11 -3.07 9.23
N LEU A 31 -16.47 -2.83 10.38
CA LEU A 31 -15.35 -3.65 10.83
C LEU A 31 -15.86 -4.91 11.54
N PRO A 32 -15.35 -6.10 11.23
CA PRO A 32 -15.78 -7.37 11.82
C PRO A 32 -15.21 -7.54 13.24
N THR A 33 -15.50 -6.60 14.15
CA THR A 33 -14.89 -6.47 15.48
C THR A 33 -15.04 -7.74 16.32
N ASP A 34 -16.25 -8.32 16.38
CA ASP A 34 -16.50 -9.55 17.15
C ASP A 34 -15.72 -10.76 16.62
N THR A 35 -15.61 -10.85 15.29
CA THR A 35 -14.85 -11.91 14.63
C THR A 35 -13.36 -11.78 14.92
N LEU A 36 -12.83 -10.56 14.84
CA LEU A 36 -11.43 -10.26 15.17
C LEU A 36 -11.13 -10.53 16.63
N GLN A 37 -12.03 -10.14 17.54
CA GLN A 37 -11.85 -10.39 18.98
C GLN A 37 -11.81 -11.88 19.30
N ARG A 38 -12.73 -12.68 18.74
CA ARG A 38 -12.72 -14.15 18.90
C ARG A 38 -11.46 -14.78 18.32
N ALA A 39 -11.02 -14.33 17.16
CA ALA A 39 -9.79 -14.81 16.54
C ALA A 39 -8.56 -14.49 17.39
N LEU A 40 -8.49 -13.27 17.93
CA LEU A 40 -7.40 -12.82 18.81
C LEU A 40 -7.33 -13.65 20.09
N GLN A 41 -8.48 -13.86 20.77
CA GLN A 41 -8.54 -14.70 21.98
C GLN A 41 -8.13 -16.14 21.68
N SER A 42 -8.58 -16.70 20.56
CA SER A 42 -8.19 -18.05 20.14
C SER A 42 -6.70 -18.14 19.82
N ALA A 43 -6.13 -17.15 19.17
CA ALA A 43 -4.70 -17.09 18.85
C ALA A 43 -3.87 -16.97 20.14
N ALA A 44 -4.27 -16.10 21.08
CA ALA A 44 -3.58 -15.91 22.34
C ALA A 44 -3.49 -17.23 23.16
N ARG A 45 -4.58 -18.00 23.20
CA ARG A 45 -4.59 -19.32 23.87
C ARG A 45 -3.70 -20.37 23.20
N ARG A 46 -3.62 -20.35 21.86
CA ARG A 46 -2.83 -21.35 21.10
C ARG A 46 -1.34 -21.03 21.08
N LEU A 47 -0.99 -19.76 21.15
CA LEU A 47 0.40 -19.33 21.03
C LEU A 47 1.16 -19.44 22.37
N GLU A 48 0.44 -19.45 23.50
CA GLU A 48 1.04 -19.55 24.84
C GLU A 48 2.30 -18.68 24.99
N ALA A 49 3.39 -19.22 25.52
CA ALA A 49 4.67 -18.54 25.67
C ALA A 49 5.31 -18.14 24.31
N HIS A 50 5.06 -18.90 23.23
CA HIS A 50 5.58 -18.58 21.90
C HIS A 50 4.98 -17.30 21.32
N GLY A 51 3.78 -16.90 21.75
CA GLY A 51 3.17 -15.65 21.36
C GLY A 51 3.86 -14.39 21.91
N GLN A 52 4.70 -14.58 22.94
CA GLN A 52 5.44 -13.51 23.60
C GLN A 52 6.92 -13.45 23.18
N SER A 53 7.37 -14.36 22.32
CA SER A 53 8.73 -14.41 21.82
C SER A 53 8.93 -13.51 20.58
N TYR A 54 10.19 -13.14 20.31
CA TYR A 54 10.54 -12.40 19.10
C TYR A 54 10.23 -13.20 17.85
N SER A 55 9.65 -12.52 16.86
CA SER A 55 9.50 -13.04 15.51
C SER A 55 10.59 -12.42 14.63
N LEU A 56 11.62 -13.18 14.36
CA LEU A 56 12.74 -12.72 13.51
C LEU A 56 12.31 -12.63 12.02
N PRO A 57 12.97 -11.78 11.21
CA PRO A 57 12.75 -11.78 9.76
C PRO A 57 12.98 -13.17 9.16
N PRO A 58 12.23 -13.54 8.14
CA PRO A 58 11.22 -12.79 7.41
C PRO A 58 9.80 -12.79 8.05
N GLY A 59 9.65 -13.20 9.29
CA GLY A 59 8.39 -13.30 10.01
C GLY A 59 7.92 -14.74 10.16
N ARG A 60 6.82 -14.93 10.92
CA ARG A 60 6.30 -16.24 11.30
C ARG A 60 5.97 -17.10 10.09
N ALA A 61 6.47 -18.33 10.07
CA ALA A 61 6.28 -19.27 8.97
C ALA A 61 4.80 -19.64 8.75
N ASP A 62 4.01 -19.80 9.83
CA ASP A 62 2.57 -20.10 9.73
C ASP A 62 1.78 -18.97 9.05
N LEU A 63 2.13 -17.69 9.31
CA LEU A 63 1.51 -16.54 8.66
C LEU A 63 1.94 -16.47 7.17
N ARG A 64 3.23 -16.64 6.89
CA ARG A 64 3.77 -16.63 5.52
C ARG A 64 3.12 -17.71 4.66
N ASN A 65 2.98 -18.93 5.17
CA ASN A 65 2.28 -20.03 4.51
C ASN A 65 0.81 -19.68 4.19
N LYS A 66 0.09 -19.06 5.15
CA LYS A 66 -1.31 -18.65 4.92
C LYS A 66 -1.43 -17.56 3.86
N ILE A 67 -0.47 -16.64 3.81
CA ILE A 67 -0.43 -15.60 2.77
C ILE A 67 -0.19 -16.24 1.39
N ALA A 68 0.77 -17.14 1.26
CA ALA A 68 1.04 -17.84 0.01
C ALA A 68 -0.18 -18.65 -0.48
N VAL A 69 -0.85 -19.40 0.41
CA VAL A 69 -2.09 -20.14 0.08
C VAL A 69 -3.21 -19.18 -0.35
N ARG A 70 -3.37 -18.05 0.34
CA ARG A 70 -4.39 -17.06 -0.03
C ARG A 70 -4.09 -16.38 -1.37
N ALA A 71 -2.84 -16.08 -1.63
CA ALA A 71 -2.42 -15.50 -2.91
C ALA A 71 -2.66 -16.45 -4.08
N ALA A 72 -2.44 -17.76 -3.88
CA ALA A 72 -2.76 -18.78 -4.89
C ALA A 72 -4.25 -18.80 -5.26
N GLN A 73 -5.16 -18.49 -4.33
CA GLN A 73 -6.60 -18.35 -4.61
C GLN A 73 -6.91 -17.17 -5.56
N TRP A 74 -6.01 -16.19 -5.65
CA TRP A 74 -6.11 -15.03 -6.53
C TRP A 74 -5.25 -15.16 -7.80
N GLY A 75 -4.73 -16.36 -8.06
CA GLY A 75 -3.92 -16.64 -9.25
C GLY A 75 -2.43 -16.29 -9.12
N ALA A 76 -1.97 -15.80 -7.96
CA ALA A 76 -0.56 -15.57 -7.73
C ALA A 76 0.17 -16.86 -7.32
N SER A 77 1.39 -17.06 -7.83
CA SER A 77 2.21 -18.25 -7.53
C SER A 77 3.53 -17.81 -6.90
N PHE A 78 3.60 -17.90 -5.58
CA PHE A 78 4.85 -17.74 -4.83
C PHE A 78 4.83 -18.61 -3.56
N SER A 79 6.02 -18.99 -3.12
CA SER A 79 6.22 -19.78 -1.91
C SER A 79 6.19 -18.92 -0.64
N ALA A 80 6.02 -19.56 0.52
CA ALA A 80 6.11 -18.86 1.80
C ALA A 80 7.49 -18.23 2.05
N ASP A 81 8.55 -18.71 1.39
CA ASP A 81 9.90 -18.18 1.55
C ASP A 81 10.13 -16.87 0.79
N GLU A 82 9.23 -16.57 -0.15
CA GLU A 82 9.22 -15.30 -0.88
C GLU A 82 8.37 -14.22 -0.17
N VAL A 83 7.78 -14.55 0.98
CA VAL A 83 6.96 -13.64 1.77
C VAL A 83 7.75 -13.04 2.93
N ILE A 84 7.78 -11.72 3.02
CA ILE A 84 8.35 -10.96 4.14
C ILE A 84 7.22 -10.23 4.88
N ILE A 85 7.11 -10.46 6.19
CA ILE A 85 6.13 -9.78 7.04
C ILE A 85 6.68 -8.43 7.48
N THR A 86 5.86 -7.38 7.30
CA THR A 86 6.21 -6.00 7.66
C THR A 86 5.15 -5.38 8.58
N ALA A 87 5.47 -4.28 9.23
CA ALA A 87 4.54 -3.49 10.03
C ALA A 87 3.68 -2.58 9.11
N GLY A 88 2.88 -3.22 8.26
CA GLY A 88 1.96 -2.55 7.34
C GLY A 88 2.57 -2.23 5.97
N ALA A 89 1.68 -1.84 5.03
CA ALA A 89 2.01 -1.60 3.62
C ALA A 89 3.05 -0.48 3.42
N THR A 90 3.02 0.59 4.23
CA THR A 90 3.98 1.68 4.13
C THR A 90 5.41 1.22 4.38
N GLN A 91 5.63 0.32 5.36
CA GLN A 91 6.95 -0.25 5.59
C GLN A 91 7.36 -1.18 4.45
N ALA A 92 6.43 -1.97 3.90
CA ALA A 92 6.70 -2.83 2.75
C ALA A 92 7.15 -2.00 1.54
N LEU A 93 6.42 -0.94 1.19
CA LEU A 93 6.78 -0.04 0.10
C LEU A 93 8.13 0.64 0.33
N ARG A 94 8.41 1.10 1.56
CA ARG A 94 9.71 1.67 1.92
C ARG A 94 10.86 0.69 1.67
N LEU A 95 10.73 -0.55 2.10
CA LEU A 95 11.74 -1.57 1.92
C LEU A 95 11.92 -1.93 0.44
N ALA A 96 10.82 -2.09 -0.30
CA ALA A 96 10.85 -2.38 -1.73
C ALA A 96 11.56 -1.26 -2.51
N LEU A 97 11.19 0.01 -2.28
CA LEU A 97 11.82 1.15 -2.95
C LEU A 97 13.31 1.25 -2.60
N ARG A 98 13.68 1.08 -1.34
CA ARG A 98 15.11 1.09 -0.94
C ARG A 98 15.93 -0.04 -1.53
N ALA A 99 15.29 -1.15 -1.91
CA ALA A 99 15.97 -2.27 -2.56
C ALA A 99 16.31 -1.98 -4.04
N VAL A 100 15.56 -1.10 -4.70
CA VAL A 100 15.68 -0.88 -6.16
C VAL A 100 16.00 0.57 -6.55
N CYS A 101 15.88 1.53 -5.61
CA CYS A 101 16.13 2.95 -5.87
C CYS A 101 17.23 3.52 -4.97
N GLN A 102 17.90 4.56 -5.47
CA GLN A 102 18.82 5.41 -4.73
C GLN A 102 18.23 6.83 -4.56
N PRO A 103 18.63 7.59 -3.53
CA PRO A 103 18.22 9.00 -3.40
C PRO A 103 18.52 9.77 -4.68
N GLY A 104 17.54 10.53 -5.16
CA GLY A 104 17.58 11.25 -6.44
C GLY A 104 16.93 10.52 -7.61
N ASP A 105 16.69 9.21 -7.50
CA ASP A 105 16.01 8.45 -8.55
C ASP A 105 14.55 8.87 -8.73
N VAL A 106 14.07 8.68 -9.96
CA VAL A 106 12.70 8.98 -10.36
C VAL A 106 11.82 7.75 -10.19
N VAL A 107 10.66 7.93 -9.56
CA VAL A 107 9.61 6.90 -9.42
C VAL A 107 8.33 7.40 -10.08
N ALA A 108 7.82 6.63 -11.04
CA ALA A 108 6.55 6.94 -11.68
C ALA A 108 5.38 6.59 -10.73
N VAL A 109 4.43 7.52 -10.61
CA VAL A 109 3.24 7.39 -9.75
C VAL A 109 2.00 7.91 -10.48
N GLU A 110 0.84 7.50 -10.05
CA GLU A 110 -0.44 7.97 -10.58
C GLU A 110 -0.69 9.45 -10.25
N GLN A 111 -1.49 10.14 -11.07
CA GLN A 111 -1.91 11.52 -10.83
C GLN A 111 -3.45 11.62 -10.87
N PRO A 112 -4.09 11.95 -9.73
CA PRO A 112 -3.53 12.21 -8.41
C PRO A 112 -2.97 10.94 -7.73
N ALA A 113 -1.92 11.08 -6.92
CA ALA A 113 -1.38 10.01 -6.11
C ALA A 113 -1.93 10.07 -4.67
N TYR A 114 -1.98 8.92 -4.00
CA TYR A 114 -2.19 8.90 -2.55
C TYR A 114 -1.08 9.72 -1.86
N PHE A 115 -1.48 10.67 -1.02
CA PHE A 115 -0.53 11.60 -0.38
C PHE A 115 0.55 10.88 0.45
N GLY A 116 0.21 9.72 1.05
CA GLY A 116 1.18 8.91 1.81
C GLY A 116 2.30 8.35 0.93
N THR A 117 2.02 8.06 -0.35
CA THR A 117 3.05 7.68 -1.33
C THR A 117 4.01 8.85 -1.57
N LEU A 118 3.49 10.06 -1.77
CA LEU A 118 4.33 11.24 -2.00
C LEU A 118 5.21 11.56 -0.80
N LEU A 119 4.66 11.44 0.43
CA LEU A 119 5.43 11.59 1.67
C LEU A 119 6.54 10.54 1.79
N LEU A 120 6.26 9.30 1.40
CA LEU A 120 7.24 8.22 1.41
C LEU A 120 8.38 8.49 0.43
N LEU A 121 8.08 8.95 -0.78
CA LEU A 121 9.11 9.31 -1.77
C LEU A 121 9.96 10.48 -1.29
N GLU A 122 9.35 11.53 -0.74
CA GLU A 122 10.05 12.68 -0.15
C GLU A 122 11.03 12.24 0.96
N ASP A 123 10.58 11.38 1.88
CA ASP A 123 11.39 10.87 2.98
C ASP A 123 12.57 9.98 2.51
N LEU A 124 12.41 9.30 1.38
CA LEU A 124 13.46 8.50 0.75
C LEU A 124 14.39 9.32 -0.17
N GLY A 125 14.12 10.61 -0.35
CA GLY A 125 14.84 11.49 -1.28
C GLY A 125 14.61 11.13 -2.74
N LEU A 126 13.47 10.51 -3.07
CA LEU A 126 13.08 10.11 -4.43
C LEU A 126 12.23 11.19 -5.10
N GLN A 127 12.26 11.24 -6.43
CA GLN A 127 11.50 12.18 -7.23
C GLN A 127 10.24 11.51 -7.79
N ALA A 128 9.06 12.12 -7.56
CA ALA A 128 7.81 11.62 -8.11
C ALA A 128 7.61 12.12 -9.55
N LEU A 129 7.50 11.19 -10.52
CA LEU A 129 7.04 11.45 -11.88
C LEU A 129 5.56 11.10 -11.97
N GLN A 130 4.72 12.10 -12.09
CA GLN A 130 3.27 11.91 -12.16
C GLN A 130 2.83 11.48 -13.55
N ILE A 131 2.12 10.36 -13.64
CA ILE A 131 1.58 9.78 -14.88
C ILE A 131 0.08 10.07 -14.94
N THR A 132 -0.40 10.51 -16.09
CA THR A 132 -1.82 10.77 -16.32
C THR A 132 -2.65 9.52 -16.01
N THR A 133 -3.69 9.72 -15.19
CA THR A 133 -4.56 8.67 -14.69
C THR A 133 -6.00 9.02 -15.05
N ASP A 134 -6.69 8.09 -15.68
CA ASP A 134 -8.12 8.23 -15.98
C ASP A 134 -8.96 7.95 -14.73
N PRO A 135 -9.99 8.76 -14.42
CA PRO A 135 -10.83 8.56 -13.25
C PRO A 135 -11.60 7.23 -13.23
N ALA A 136 -11.83 6.61 -14.37
CA ALA A 136 -12.57 5.35 -14.49
C ALA A 136 -11.64 4.14 -14.69
N GLU A 137 -10.59 4.31 -15.51
CA GLU A 137 -9.74 3.21 -15.97
C GLU A 137 -8.37 3.14 -15.27
N GLY A 138 -8.04 4.12 -14.43
CA GLY A 138 -6.76 4.15 -13.73
C GLY A 138 -5.61 4.71 -14.58
N MET A 139 -4.37 4.31 -14.27
CA MET A 139 -3.17 4.76 -15.00
C MET A 139 -3.24 4.33 -16.47
N LEU A 140 -3.04 5.29 -17.38
CA LEU A 140 -3.07 5.03 -18.81
C LEU A 140 -1.77 4.34 -19.28
N PRO A 141 -1.84 3.12 -19.87
CA PRO A 141 -0.65 2.37 -20.31
C PRO A 141 0.23 3.14 -21.29
N ASP A 142 -0.37 3.85 -22.24
CA ASP A 142 0.38 4.62 -23.25
C ASP A 142 1.14 5.79 -22.59
N ALA A 143 0.53 6.48 -21.64
CA ALA A 143 1.18 7.54 -20.87
C ALA A 143 2.35 7.01 -20.05
N LEU A 144 2.19 5.84 -19.45
CA LEU A 144 3.26 5.15 -18.72
C LEU A 144 4.39 4.75 -19.68
N ALA A 145 4.08 4.15 -20.83
CA ALA A 145 5.07 3.74 -21.82
C ALA A 145 5.90 4.94 -22.31
N GLU A 146 5.24 6.07 -22.63
CA GLU A 146 5.92 7.31 -23.00
C GLU A 146 6.84 7.82 -21.88
N ALA A 147 6.34 7.82 -20.64
CA ALA A 147 7.11 8.24 -19.48
C ALA A 147 8.34 7.37 -19.23
N ILE A 148 8.21 6.04 -19.36
CA ILE A 148 9.33 5.09 -19.25
C ILE A 148 10.38 5.39 -20.33
N HIS A 149 9.94 5.58 -21.58
CA HIS A 149 10.85 5.86 -22.68
C HIS A 149 11.64 7.17 -22.47
N ARG A 150 10.94 8.22 -22.02
CA ARG A 150 11.50 9.57 -21.88
C ARG A 150 12.33 9.77 -20.60
N HIS A 151 11.85 9.26 -19.47
CA HIS A 151 12.39 9.57 -18.15
C HIS A 151 13.11 8.40 -17.46
N ARG A 152 12.92 7.17 -17.94
CA ARG A 152 13.54 5.94 -17.40
C ARG A 152 13.42 5.85 -15.89
N PRO A 153 12.21 5.89 -15.30
CA PRO A 153 12.04 5.79 -13.86
C PRO A 153 12.63 4.48 -13.32
N ALA A 154 13.22 4.54 -12.13
CA ALA A 154 13.79 3.36 -11.45
C ALA A 154 12.70 2.40 -10.96
N ALA A 155 11.50 2.91 -10.70
CA ALA A 155 10.35 2.11 -10.29
C ALA A 155 9.04 2.75 -10.73
N VAL A 156 7.97 1.95 -10.75
CA VAL A 156 6.59 2.38 -10.97
C VAL A 156 5.77 1.95 -9.75
N LEU A 157 5.03 2.88 -9.14
CA LEU A 157 4.04 2.60 -8.12
C LEU A 157 2.64 2.82 -8.70
N VAL A 158 1.84 1.79 -8.69
CA VAL A 158 0.48 1.78 -9.24
C VAL A 158 -0.49 1.11 -8.29
N SER A 159 -1.74 1.62 -8.23
CA SER A 159 -2.86 1.04 -7.50
C SER A 159 -3.89 0.52 -8.49
N PRO A 160 -3.73 -0.70 -9.04
CA PRO A 160 -4.55 -1.18 -10.15
C PRO A 160 -6.00 -1.46 -9.75
N SER A 161 -6.28 -1.62 -8.46
CA SER A 161 -7.62 -1.88 -7.93
C SER A 161 -7.98 -0.85 -6.87
N VAL A 162 -9.16 -0.23 -7.03
CA VAL A 162 -9.71 0.75 -6.08
C VAL A 162 -8.68 1.84 -5.75
N HIS A 163 -8.24 2.53 -6.80
CA HIS A 163 -7.23 3.59 -6.70
C HIS A 163 -7.59 4.65 -5.66
N ASN A 164 -6.64 5.04 -4.85
CA ASN A 164 -6.81 6.14 -3.89
C ASN A 164 -6.13 7.43 -4.44
N PRO A 165 -6.88 8.53 -4.74
CA PRO A 165 -8.25 8.82 -4.26
C PRO A 165 -9.39 8.58 -5.26
N LEU A 166 -9.14 8.14 -6.48
CA LEU A 166 -10.14 8.17 -7.56
C LEU A 166 -11.18 7.03 -7.47
N GLY A 167 -10.86 5.91 -6.79
CA GLY A 167 -11.70 4.72 -6.78
C GLY A 167 -11.66 3.91 -8.09
N ALA A 168 -10.88 4.32 -9.07
CA ALA A 168 -10.71 3.64 -10.35
C ALA A 168 -10.15 2.23 -10.19
N SER A 169 -10.48 1.35 -11.12
CA SER A 169 -9.85 0.03 -11.24
C SER A 169 -9.44 -0.18 -12.70
N MET A 170 -8.19 -0.54 -12.91
CA MET A 170 -7.66 -0.82 -14.24
C MET A 170 -8.37 -2.01 -14.85
N SER A 171 -8.75 -1.90 -16.12
CA SER A 171 -9.33 -3.00 -16.88
C SER A 171 -8.28 -4.08 -17.13
N LEU A 172 -8.71 -5.33 -17.33
CA LEU A 172 -7.81 -6.45 -17.69
C LEU A 172 -7.09 -6.20 -19.04
N HIS A 173 -7.59 -5.32 -19.89
CA HIS A 173 -6.97 -4.94 -21.16
C HIS A 173 -5.85 -3.90 -20.98
N GLY A 174 -5.79 -3.24 -19.83
CA GLY A 174 -4.74 -2.28 -19.47
C GLY A 174 -3.73 -2.85 -18.46
N THR A 175 -3.91 -4.09 -18.03
CA THR A 175 -2.96 -4.79 -17.15
C THR A 175 -2.09 -5.69 -18.03
N PRO A 176 -0.75 -5.51 -18.03
CA PRO A 176 0.16 -6.34 -18.83
C PRO A 176 0.15 -7.80 -18.38
#